data_49d8a157060996b700175308ba5fcfea
#
_entry.id   49d8a157060996b700175308ba5fcfea
#
_cell.length_a   1.000
_cell.length_b   1.000
_cell.length_c   1.000
_cell.angle_alpha   90.00
_cell.angle_beta   90.00
_cell.angle_gamma   90.00
#
_symmetry.space_group_name_H-M   'P 1'
#
loop_
_entity.id
_entity.type
_entity.pdbx_description
1 polymer ?
#
loop_
_entity_poly.entity_id
_entity_poly.type
_entity_poly.pdbx_seq_one_letter_code
_entity_poly.pdbx_strand_id
1 'polypeptide(L)'
;MKKNLFAAVFAAAALLSGTVRAEVDAQGAQKFVEKVTSDGIEQIINANVSQAEKDKRFEKLFNSALDLDFIGKFVLGRNWRTATPAQRKAFIQVYRELNVKTWSKRFDEFKGKAFVFTGTTPSSSAGQVYVDSTVNMGEGEPAKVKWRVRQEGKSFKIVDIVIENISLAITARNEYSGFIKNNPGGVDALIKDLQNKVKQS
;
A
#
# COMPACT_ATOMS: atom_id res chain seq x y z
N MET A 1 -34.00 13.46 -72.03
CA MET A 1 -32.95 12.60 -71.49
C MET A 1 -32.40 13.28 -70.21
N LYS A 2 -32.88 12.86 -69.03
CA LYS A 2 -32.51 13.39 -67.74
C LYS A 2 -31.74 12.29 -67.00
N LYS A 3 -30.45 12.50 -66.72
CA LYS A 3 -29.60 11.60 -65.95
C LYS A 3 -29.71 11.95 -64.47
N ASN A 4 -30.27 11.05 -63.68
CA ASN A 4 -30.32 11.17 -62.25
C ASN A 4 -28.98 10.70 -61.66
N LEU A 5 -28.32 11.60 -60.92
CA LEU A 5 -27.08 11.32 -60.16
C LEU A 5 -27.49 11.02 -58.71
N PHE A 6 -27.42 9.77 -58.29
CA PHE A 6 -27.58 9.39 -56.91
C PHE A 6 -26.24 9.61 -56.19
N ALA A 7 -26.20 10.59 -55.29
CA ALA A 7 -25.09 10.78 -54.38
C ALA A 7 -25.30 9.92 -53.11
N ALA A 8 -24.51 8.88 -52.94
CA ALA A 8 -24.49 8.08 -51.73
C ALA A 8 -23.65 8.76 -50.66
N VAL A 9 -24.29 9.27 -49.61
CA VAL A 9 -23.63 9.79 -48.41
C VAL A 9 -23.25 8.63 -47.53
N PHE A 10 -21.94 8.28 -47.47
CA PHE A 10 -21.39 7.35 -46.48
C PHE A 10 -21.16 8.13 -45.17
N ALA A 11 -22.06 7.95 -44.22
CA ALA A 11 -21.85 8.41 -42.85
C ALA A 11 -20.89 7.44 -42.14
N ALA A 12 -19.62 7.80 -42.04
CA ALA A 12 -18.65 7.07 -41.20
C ALA A 12 -18.91 7.39 -39.72
N ALA A 13 -19.62 6.50 -39.06
CA ALA A 13 -19.74 6.53 -37.60
C ALA A 13 -18.40 6.09 -36.99
N ALA A 14 -17.56 7.05 -36.61
CA ALA A 14 -16.38 6.80 -35.83
C ALA A 14 -16.79 6.37 -34.42
N LEU A 15 -16.74 5.07 -34.17
CA LEU A 15 -16.85 4.50 -32.84
C LEU A 15 -15.62 4.92 -32.05
N LEU A 16 -15.73 6.00 -31.29
CA LEU A 16 -14.81 6.35 -30.24
C LEU A 16 -14.89 5.30 -29.13
N SER A 17 -14.15 4.21 -29.30
CA SER A 17 -13.92 3.24 -28.23
C SER A 17 -13.00 3.91 -27.19
N GLY A 18 -13.55 4.85 -26.41
CA GLY A 18 -12.93 5.34 -25.21
C GLY A 18 -12.75 4.14 -24.27
N THR A 19 -11.52 3.76 -23.98
CA THR A 19 -11.24 2.82 -22.89
C THR A 19 -11.78 3.45 -21.62
N VAL A 20 -12.97 3.01 -21.19
CA VAL A 20 -13.51 3.35 -19.86
C VAL A 20 -12.54 2.75 -18.85
N ARG A 21 -11.61 3.56 -18.39
CA ARG A 21 -10.77 3.22 -17.27
C ARG A 21 -11.71 3.12 -16.09
N ALA A 22 -11.90 1.94 -15.53
CA ALA A 22 -12.72 1.77 -14.35
C ALA A 22 -12.21 2.73 -13.28
N GLU A 23 -13.02 3.71 -12.94
CA GLU A 23 -12.73 4.68 -11.90
C GLU A 23 -12.70 3.94 -10.58
N VAL A 24 -11.70 4.25 -9.74
CA VAL A 24 -11.59 3.64 -8.41
C VAL A 24 -12.75 4.14 -7.58
N ASP A 25 -13.43 3.24 -6.87
CA ASP A 25 -14.42 3.61 -5.87
C ASP A 25 -13.72 4.29 -4.68
N ALA A 26 -13.55 5.61 -4.78
CA ALA A 26 -12.87 6.42 -3.80
C ALA A 26 -13.57 6.41 -2.44
N GLN A 27 -14.92 6.36 -2.43
CA GLN A 27 -15.70 6.31 -1.20
C GLN A 27 -15.56 4.94 -0.52
N GLY A 28 -15.57 3.85 -1.29
CA GLY A 28 -15.30 2.51 -0.80
C GLY A 28 -13.89 2.37 -0.24
N ALA A 29 -12.89 2.97 -0.90
CA ALA A 29 -11.52 3.00 -0.41
C ALA A 29 -11.39 3.76 0.92
N GLN A 30 -12.07 4.90 1.08
CA GLN A 30 -12.08 5.65 2.33
C GLN A 30 -12.71 4.83 3.46
N LYS A 31 -13.91 4.27 3.26
CA LYS A 31 -14.56 3.41 4.25
C LYS A 31 -13.72 2.20 4.65
N PHE A 32 -12.97 1.64 3.70
CA PHE A 32 -12.05 0.54 3.98
C PHE A 32 -10.92 0.98 4.94
N VAL A 33 -10.28 2.13 4.70
CA VAL A 33 -9.20 2.63 5.57
C VAL A 33 -9.75 3.04 6.95
N GLU A 34 -10.91 3.70 6.99
CA GLU A 34 -11.60 4.03 8.24
C GLU A 34 -11.84 2.77 9.08
N LYS A 35 -12.33 1.71 8.46
CA LYS A 35 -12.55 0.44 9.14
C LYS A 35 -11.24 -0.20 9.63
N VAL A 36 -10.20 -0.22 8.82
CA VAL A 36 -8.89 -0.78 9.19
C VAL A 36 -8.30 -0.04 10.40
N THR A 37 -8.36 1.28 10.42
CA THR A 37 -7.84 2.09 11.52
C THR A 37 -8.69 1.97 12.78
N SER A 38 -10.02 1.98 12.65
CA SER A 38 -10.95 1.77 13.77
C SER A 38 -10.79 0.37 14.40
N ASP A 39 -10.79 -0.69 13.58
CA ASP A 39 -10.57 -2.06 14.06
C ASP A 39 -9.21 -2.18 14.79
N GLY A 40 -8.17 -1.52 14.29
CA GLY A 40 -6.85 -1.49 14.92
C GLY A 40 -6.89 -0.86 16.31
N ILE A 41 -7.52 0.31 16.44
CA ILE A 41 -7.62 1.01 17.71
C ILE A 41 -8.49 0.22 18.70
N GLU A 42 -9.67 -0.22 18.29
CA GLU A 42 -10.64 -0.84 19.18
C GLU A 42 -10.27 -2.27 19.58
N GLN A 43 -9.89 -3.10 18.59
CA GLN A 43 -9.70 -4.55 18.80
C GLN A 43 -8.28 -4.90 19.23
N ILE A 44 -7.32 -3.98 19.10
CA ILE A 44 -5.92 -4.24 19.45
C ILE A 44 -5.47 -3.30 20.57
N ILE A 45 -5.43 -1.97 20.30
CA ILE A 45 -4.86 -1.01 21.25
C ILE A 45 -5.66 -0.95 22.54
N ASN A 46 -6.98 -0.76 22.42
CA ASN A 46 -7.89 -0.61 23.57
C ASN A 46 -8.35 -1.94 24.16
N ALA A 47 -8.03 -3.06 23.51
CA ALA A 47 -8.45 -4.37 23.97
C ALA A 47 -7.74 -4.77 25.29
N ASN A 48 -8.52 -5.27 26.25
CA ASN A 48 -8.00 -5.80 27.51
C ASN A 48 -7.59 -7.28 27.33
N VAL A 49 -6.50 -7.50 26.59
CA VAL A 49 -5.96 -8.83 26.29
C VAL A 49 -4.44 -8.83 26.48
N SER A 50 -3.83 -10.02 26.53
CA SER A 50 -2.37 -10.15 26.63
C SER A 50 -1.65 -9.54 25.42
N GLN A 51 -0.39 -9.13 25.59
CA GLN A 51 0.44 -8.62 24.50
C GLN A 51 0.53 -9.62 23.34
N ALA A 52 0.73 -10.90 23.63
CA ALA A 52 0.77 -11.93 22.60
C ALA A 52 -0.52 -12.02 21.76
N GLU A 53 -1.69 -11.80 22.39
CA GLU A 53 -2.96 -11.74 21.65
C GLU A 53 -3.09 -10.45 20.84
N LYS A 54 -2.60 -9.31 21.34
CA LYS A 54 -2.52 -8.06 20.57
C LYS A 54 -1.65 -8.22 19.33
N ASP A 55 -0.46 -8.80 19.47
CA ASP A 55 0.47 -9.06 18.38
C ASP A 55 -0.16 -9.94 17.29
N LYS A 56 -0.86 -11.00 17.70
CA LYS A 56 -1.59 -11.91 16.79
C LYS A 56 -2.72 -11.18 16.03
N ARG A 57 -3.49 -10.34 16.72
CA ARG A 57 -4.55 -9.54 16.10
C ARG A 57 -3.98 -8.51 15.14
N PHE A 58 -2.87 -7.85 15.53
CA PHE A 58 -2.17 -6.92 14.67
C PHE A 58 -1.66 -7.61 13.41
N GLU A 59 -1.00 -8.75 13.53
CA GLU A 59 -0.51 -9.52 12.38
C GLU A 59 -1.65 -9.88 11.43
N LYS A 60 -2.78 -10.34 11.95
CA LYS A 60 -3.97 -10.65 11.14
C LYS A 60 -4.51 -9.42 10.42
N LEU A 61 -4.67 -8.30 11.12
CA LEU A 61 -5.15 -7.04 10.54
C LEU A 61 -4.18 -6.55 9.46
N PHE A 62 -2.89 -6.50 9.77
CA PHE A 62 -1.83 -6.04 8.88
C PHE A 62 -1.79 -6.87 7.59
N ASN A 63 -1.78 -8.19 7.69
CA ASN A 63 -1.78 -9.10 6.54
C ASN A 63 -3.08 -9.01 5.72
N SER A 64 -4.22 -8.71 6.35
CA SER A 64 -5.49 -8.57 5.65
C SER A 64 -5.64 -7.22 4.96
N ALA A 65 -5.10 -6.15 5.53
CA ALA A 65 -5.26 -4.78 5.04
C ALA A 65 -4.21 -4.39 3.99
N LEU A 66 -2.95 -4.84 4.13
CA LEU A 66 -1.87 -4.49 3.21
C LEU A 66 -1.67 -5.56 2.12
N ASP A 67 -1.29 -5.12 0.92
CA ASP A 67 -0.80 -6.00 -0.13
C ASP A 67 0.72 -6.12 -0.05
N LEU A 68 1.18 -6.95 0.87
CA LEU A 68 2.61 -7.10 1.13
C LEU A 68 3.40 -7.71 -0.03
N ASP A 69 2.75 -8.49 -0.89
CA ASP A 69 3.39 -9.06 -2.08
C ASP A 69 3.60 -7.98 -3.14
N PHE A 70 2.60 -7.11 -3.35
CA PHE A 70 2.73 -5.95 -4.24
C PHE A 70 3.76 -4.95 -3.70
N ILE A 71 3.70 -4.62 -2.41
CA ILE A 71 4.66 -3.70 -1.76
C ILE A 71 6.06 -4.29 -1.83
N GLY A 72 6.25 -5.57 -1.49
CA GLY A 72 7.55 -6.24 -1.52
C GLY A 72 8.17 -6.26 -2.91
N LYS A 73 7.37 -6.55 -3.95
CA LYS A 73 7.81 -6.44 -5.35
C LYS A 73 8.23 -5.01 -5.70
N PHE A 74 7.48 -4.01 -5.24
CA PHE A 74 7.78 -2.60 -5.48
C PHE A 74 9.07 -2.16 -4.78
N VAL A 75 9.27 -2.52 -3.52
CA VAL A 75 10.45 -2.10 -2.73
C VAL A 75 11.73 -2.79 -3.19
N LEU A 76 11.67 -4.03 -3.65
CA LEU A 76 12.83 -4.70 -4.27
C LEU A 76 13.16 -4.10 -5.67
N GLY A 77 12.18 -3.49 -6.31
CA GLY A 77 12.32 -2.69 -7.53
C GLY A 77 12.91 -3.49 -8.70
N ARG A 78 13.96 -2.94 -9.35
CA ARG A 78 14.63 -3.62 -10.45
C ARG A 78 15.27 -4.96 -10.05
N ASN A 79 15.69 -5.10 -8.81
CA ASN A 79 16.29 -6.33 -8.30
C ASN A 79 15.27 -7.48 -8.23
N TRP A 80 13.97 -7.18 -8.19
CA TRP A 80 12.93 -8.19 -8.30
C TRP A 80 13.03 -9.00 -9.60
N ARG A 81 13.36 -8.36 -10.72
CA ARG A 81 13.45 -9.04 -12.02
C ARG A 81 14.63 -10.00 -12.12
N THR A 82 15.74 -9.67 -11.47
CA THR A 82 16.96 -10.47 -11.45
C THR A 82 17.00 -11.50 -10.33
N ALA A 83 16.19 -11.33 -9.28
CA ALA A 83 16.08 -12.27 -8.18
C ALA A 83 15.47 -13.61 -8.64
N THR A 84 15.98 -14.71 -8.12
CA THR A 84 15.42 -16.05 -8.32
C THR A 84 14.05 -16.18 -7.63
N PRO A 85 13.22 -17.16 -8.02
CA PRO A 85 11.96 -17.45 -7.33
C PRO A 85 12.15 -17.70 -5.83
N ALA A 86 13.22 -18.40 -5.44
CA ALA A 86 13.57 -18.66 -4.04
C ALA A 86 13.88 -17.37 -3.28
N GLN A 87 14.70 -16.49 -3.85
CA GLN A 87 15.02 -15.18 -3.27
C GLN A 87 13.79 -14.29 -3.13
N ARG A 88 12.92 -14.24 -4.14
CA ARG A 88 11.65 -13.48 -4.07
C ARG A 88 10.78 -13.97 -2.91
N LYS A 89 10.61 -15.29 -2.78
CA LYS A 89 9.83 -15.89 -1.69
C LYS A 89 10.44 -15.58 -0.32
N ALA A 90 11.74 -15.79 -0.16
CA ALA A 90 12.45 -15.52 1.09
C ALA A 90 12.38 -14.01 1.47
N PHE A 91 12.56 -13.13 0.47
CA PHE A 91 12.45 -11.69 0.68
C PHE A 91 11.04 -11.28 1.15
N ILE A 92 9.98 -11.71 0.47
CA ILE A 92 8.60 -11.39 0.87
C ILE A 92 8.31 -11.88 2.29
N GLN A 93 8.79 -13.09 2.64
CA GLN A 93 8.59 -13.64 3.98
C GLN A 93 9.27 -12.78 5.05
N VAL A 94 10.56 -12.48 4.90
CA VAL A 94 11.30 -11.69 5.89
C VAL A 94 10.84 -10.22 5.93
N TYR A 95 10.47 -9.66 4.79
CA TYR A 95 9.89 -8.31 4.70
C TYR A 95 8.58 -8.22 5.49
N ARG A 96 7.69 -9.18 5.31
CA ARG A 96 6.43 -9.29 6.07
C ARG A 96 6.70 -9.39 7.57
N GLU A 97 7.56 -10.32 7.99
CA GLU A 97 7.88 -10.56 9.38
C GLU A 97 8.48 -9.32 10.05
N LEU A 98 9.42 -8.65 9.40
CA LEU A 98 10.04 -7.43 9.90
C LEU A 98 9.00 -6.30 10.07
N ASN A 99 8.14 -6.10 9.06
CA ASN A 99 7.12 -5.05 9.13
C ASN A 99 6.10 -5.34 10.24
N VAL A 100 5.61 -6.58 10.36
CA VAL A 100 4.69 -6.96 11.44
C VAL A 100 5.33 -6.65 12.80
N LYS A 101 6.56 -7.10 13.06
CA LYS A 101 7.25 -6.87 14.32
C LYS A 101 7.49 -5.38 14.61
N THR A 102 7.94 -4.64 13.59
CA THR A 102 8.26 -3.21 13.73
C THR A 102 7.00 -2.41 14.07
N TRP A 103 5.92 -2.65 13.33
CA TRP A 103 4.69 -1.88 13.51
C TRP A 103 3.86 -2.33 14.70
N SER A 104 3.87 -3.62 15.08
CA SER A 104 3.22 -4.11 16.30
C SER A 104 3.73 -3.38 17.53
N LYS A 105 5.05 -3.20 17.65
CA LYS A 105 5.65 -2.46 18.77
C LYS A 105 5.29 -0.98 18.81
N ARG A 106 5.11 -0.36 17.63
CA ARG A 106 4.76 1.06 17.51
C ARG A 106 3.27 1.33 17.62
N PHE A 107 2.47 0.29 17.56
CA PHE A 107 1.03 0.45 17.49
C PHE A 107 0.46 1.08 18.77
N ASP A 108 1.07 0.83 19.92
CA ASP A 108 0.70 1.46 21.19
C ASP A 108 0.92 2.99 21.21
N GLU A 109 1.78 3.55 20.32
CA GLU A 109 1.95 5.00 20.16
C GLU A 109 0.65 5.68 19.73
N PHE A 110 -0.28 4.94 19.13
CA PHE A 110 -1.59 5.41 18.71
C PHE A 110 -2.68 5.30 19.79
N LYS A 111 -2.33 4.89 21.02
CA LYS A 111 -3.28 4.81 22.14
C LYS A 111 -3.86 6.19 22.44
N GLY A 112 -5.19 6.28 22.45
CA GLY A 112 -5.89 7.55 22.64
C GLY A 112 -5.83 8.50 21.45
N LYS A 113 -5.29 8.06 20.30
CA LYS A 113 -5.25 8.85 19.07
C LYS A 113 -6.41 8.44 18.16
N ALA A 114 -6.83 9.38 17.31
CA ALA A 114 -7.84 9.12 16.29
C ALA A 114 -7.36 9.69 14.95
N PHE A 115 -7.63 8.96 13.88
CA PHE A 115 -7.46 9.48 12.53
C PHE A 115 -8.68 10.30 12.14
N VAL A 116 -8.45 11.53 11.67
CA VAL A 116 -9.48 12.39 11.09
C VAL A 116 -9.35 12.33 9.58
N PHE A 117 -10.33 11.73 8.91
CA PHE A 117 -10.33 11.59 7.45
C PHE A 117 -10.83 12.86 6.80
N THR A 118 -10.10 13.35 5.80
CA THR A 118 -10.36 14.64 5.13
C THR A 118 -10.80 14.47 3.68
N GLY A 119 -10.86 13.23 3.18
CA GLY A 119 -11.34 12.91 1.85
C GLY A 119 -10.39 12.01 1.07
N THR A 120 -10.44 12.10 -0.24
CA THR A 120 -9.62 11.30 -1.15
C THR A 120 -9.00 12.17 -2.22
N THR A 121 -7.78 11.81 -2.67
CA THR A 121 -7.11 12.46 -3.80
C THR A 121 -6.73 11.42 -4.87
N PRO A 122 -6.81 11.77 -6.17
CA PRO A 122 -6.45 10.85 -7.24
C PRO A 122 -4.99 10.41 -7.15
N SER A 123 -4.72 9.14 -7.49
CA SER A 123 -3.37 8.64 -7.72
C SER A 123 -3.02 8.68 -9.20
N SER A 124 -1.75 8.97 -9.53
CA SER A 124 -1.23 8.82 -10.89
C SER A 124 -1.20 7.36 -11.38
N SER A 125 -1.25 6.41 -10.44
CA SER A 125 -1.27 4.97 -10.75
C SER A 125 -2.69 4.48 -11.00
N ALA A 126 -2.90 3.74 -12.08
CA ALA A 126 -4.21 3.17 -12.42
C ALA A 126 -4.73 2.24 -11.31
N GLY A 127 -6.03 2.29 -11.03
CA GLY A 127 -6.67 1.45 -10.02
C GLY A 127 -6.29 1.80 -8.58
N GLN A 128 -5.74 2.99 -8.35
CA GLN A 128 -5.32 3.45 -7.03
C GLN A 128 -5.86 4.84 -6.71
N VAL A 129 -6.06 5.10 -5.43
CA VAL A 129 -6.49 6.39 -4.86
C VAL A 129 -5.76 6.63 -3.55
N TYR A 130 -5.56 7.88 -3.17
CA TYR A 130 -5.13 8.23 -1.83
C TYR A 130 -6.36 8.53 -0.97
N VAL A 131 -6.39 7.98 0.23
CA VAL A 131 -7.29 8.39 1.31
C VAL A 131 -6.49 9.31 2.22
N ASP A 132 -6.97 10.51 2.42
CA ASP A 132 -6.28 11.56 3.16
C ASP A 132 -6.81 11.60 4.60
N SER A 133 -5.89 11.67 5.55
CA SER A 133 -6.21 11.79 6.97
C SER A 133 -5.15 12.59 7.72
N THR A 134 -5.50 12.99 8.93
CA THR A 134 -4.57 13.55 9.90
C THR A 134 -4.66 12.77 11.21
N VAL A 135 -3.58 12.76 11.98
CA VAL A 135 -3.53 12.18 13.32
C VAL A 135 -2.76 13.10 14.26
N ASN A 136 -3.34 13.39 15.42
CA ASN A 136 -2.64 14.17 16.43
C ASN A 136 -1.73 13.25 17.25
N MET A 137 -0.41 13.45 17.16
CA MET A 137 0.59 12.64 17.85
C MET A 137 1.08 13.26 19.18
N GLY A 138 0.61 14.45 19.54
CA GLY A 138 1.01 15.17 20.74
C GLY A 138 0.94 16.69 20.55
N GLU A 139 1.93 17.41 21.03
CA GLU A 139 2.04 18.86 20.82
C GLU A 139 2.42 19.15 19.36
N GLY A 140 1.78 20.17 18.78
CA GLY A 140 2.02 20.63 17.42
C GLY A 140 0.87 20.36 16.45
N GLU A 141 1.13 20.62 15.16
CA GLU A 141 0.15 20.38 14.10
C GLU A 141 -0.08 18.87 13.90
N PRO A 142 -1.33 18.44 13.64
CA PRO A 142 -1.61 17.04 13.35
C PRO A 142 -0.83 16.54 12.13
N ALA A 143 -0.18 15.38 12.28
CA ALA A 143 0.56 14.75 11.19
C ALA A 143 -0.38 14.35 10.05
N LYS A 144 0.01 14.67 8.81
CA LYS A 144 -0.73 14.31 7.59
C LYS A 144 -0.37 12.88 7.18
N VAL A 145 -1.39 12.05 7.00
CA VAL A 145 -1.24 10.66 6.59
C VAL A 145 -2.09 10.39 5.36
N LYS A 146 -1.45 9.93 4.27
CA LYS A 146 -2.13 9.48 3.06
C LYS A 146 -1.96 7.99 2.91
N TRP A 147 -3.07 7.30 2.75
CA TRP A 147 -3.13 5.86 2.55
C TRP A 147 -3.31 5.60 1.05
N ARG A 148 -2.29 5.06 0.39
CA ARG A 148 -2.44 4.67 -1.02
C ARG A 148 -3.15 3.33 -1.09
N VAL A 149 -4.35 3.35 -1.60
CA VAL A 149 -5.25 2.20 -1.69
C VAL A 149 -5.35 1.74 -3.13
N ARG A 150 -5.21 0.44 -3.36
CA ARG A 150 -5.44 -0.23 -4.63
C ARG A 150 -6.76 -0.98 -4.58
N GLN A 151 -7.58 -0.82 -5.62
CA GLN A 151 -8.80 -1.60 -5.79
C GLN A 151 -8.53 -2.83 -6.66
N GLU A 152 -9.01 -3.98 -6.21
CA GLU A 152 -9.00 -5.25 -6.94
C GLU A 152 -10.43 -5.82 -6.98
N GLY A 153 -11.12 -5.60 -8.10
CA GLY A 153 -12.54 -5.92 -8.19
C GLY A 153 -13.35 -5.14 -7.14
N LYS A 154 -13.93 -5.85 -6.19
CA LYS A 154 -14.70 -5.25 -5.06
C LYS A 154 -13.86 -5.10 -3.78
N SER A 155 -12.60 -5.51 -3.79
CA SER A 155 -11.71 -5.49 -2.62
C SER A 155 -10.75 -4.31 -2.69
N PHE A 156 -10.28 -3.89 -1.52
CA PHE A 156 -9.28 -2.84 -1.37
C PHE A 156 -8.07 -3.36 -0.58
N LYS A 157 -6.89 -2.85 -0.92
CA LYS A 157 -5.64 -3.11 -0.21
C LYS A 157 -4.82 -1.83 -0.10
N ILE A 158 -4.21 -1.60 1.05
CA ILE A 158 -3.21 -0.55 1.23
C ILE A 158 -1.92 -1.01 0.57
N VAL A 159 -1.35 -0.16 -0.29
CA VAL A 159 -0.11 -0.43 -1.02
C VAL A 159 1.01 0.55 -0.72
N ASP A 160 0.73 1.59 0.07
CA ASP A 160 1.72 2.54 0.60
C ASP A 160 1.07 3.39 1.70
N ILE A 161 1.89 3.87 2.61
CA ILE A 161 1.51 4.90 3.58
C ILE A 161 2.49 6.06 3.40
N VAL A 162 1.95 7.27 3.27
CA VAL A 162 2.73 8.50 3.10
C VAL A 162 2.50 9.37 4.33
N ILE A 163 3.54 9.64 5.08
CA ILE A 163 3.49 10.46 6.31
C ILE A 163 4.30 11.72 6.03
N GLU A 164 3.69 12.89 6.22
CA GLU A 164 4.33 14.19 5.94
C GLU A 164 5.02 14.23 4.57
N ASN A 165 4.32 13.74 3.53
CA ASN A 165 4.79 13.60 2.15
C ASN A 165 5.94 12.59 1.94
N ILE A 166 6.31 11.81 2.95
CA ILE A 166 7.33 10.76 2.85
C ILE A 166 6.65 9.41 2.65
N SER A 167 6.79 8.81 1.48
CA SER A 167 6.30 7.47 1.17
C SER A 167 7.18 6.41 1.84
N LEU A 168 6.58 5.56 2.65
CA LEU A 168 7.28 4.47 3.32
C LEU A 168 7.80 3.43 2.32
N ALA A 169 7.01 3.13 1.28
CA ALA A 169 7.43 2.19 0.24
C ALA A 169 8.58 2.72 -0.62
N ILE A 170 8.59 4.02 -0.96
CA ILE A 170 9.69 4.63 -1.71
C ILE A 170 10.96 4.69 -0.85
N THR A 171 10.84 5.05 0.41
CA THR A 171 11.97 5.07 1.35
C THR A 171 12.61 3.69 1.47
N ALA A 172 11.82 2.65 1.74
CA ALA A 172 12.30 1.27 1.79
C ALA A 172 12.96 0.83 0.47
N ARG A 173 12.37 1.19 -0.68
CA ARG A 173 12.94 0.87 -1.99
C ARG A 173 14.32 1.50 -2.20
N ASN A 174 14.48 2.75 -1.80
CA ASN A 174 15.77 3.46 -1.93
C ASN A 174 16.81 2.85 -1.01
N GLU A 175 16.43 2.57 0.24
CA GLU A 175 17.30 1.92 1.23
C GLU A 175 17.77 0.54 0.74
N TYR A 176 16.84 -0.33 0.32
CA TYR A 176 17.17 -1.69 -0.12
C TYR A 176 17.96 -1.70 -1.43
N SER A 177 17.65 -0.80 -2.36
CA SER A 177 18.41 -0.66 -3.59
C SER A 177 19.84 -0.20 -3.32
N GLY A 178 20.02 0.74 -2.39
CA GLY A 178 21.34 1.21 -1.92
C GLY A 178 22.12 0.07 -1.24
N PHE A 179 21.45 -0.66 -0.33
CA PHE A 179 22.07 -1.81 0.36
C PHE A 179 22.55 -2.87 -0.65
N ILE A 180 21.69 -3.29 -1.57
CA ILE A 180 22.03 -4.31 -2.58
C ILE A 180 23.20 -3.86 -3.45
N LYS A 181 23.21 -2.58 -3.85
CA LYS A 181 24.32 -2.03 -4.68
C LYS A 181 25.67 -2.07 -3.96
N ASN A 182 25.68 -1.85 -2.65
CA ASN A 182 26.89 -1.71 -1.86
C ASN A 182 27.35 -3.03 -1.20
N ASN A 183 26.61 -4.12 -1.38
CA ASN A 183 26.94 -5.43 -0.79
C ASN A 183 27.12 -6.50 -1.87
N PRO A 184 28.28 -7.18 -1.93
CA PRO A 184 28.59 -8.18 -2.97
C PRO A 184 27.60 -9.36 -3.03
N GLY A 185 26.94 -9.69 -1.90
CA GLY A 185 25.92 -10.74 -1.82
C GLY A 185 24.55 -10.32 -2.38
N GLY A 186 24.37 -9.04 -2.79
CA GLY A 186 23.17 -8.58 -3.47
C GLY A 186 21.88 -8.83 -2.68
N VAL A 187 20.91 -9.50 -3.31
CA VAL A 187 19.60 -9.80 -2.70
C VAL A 187 19.73 -10.75 -1.52
N ASP A 188 20.64 -11.73 -1.56
CA ASP A 188 20.85 -12.67 -0.44
C ASP A 188 21.42 -11.95 0.79
N ALA A 189 22.34 -11.00 0.58
CA ALA A 189 22.87 -10.17 1.66
C ALA A 189 21.75 -9.32 2.31
N LEU A 190 20.85 -8.75 1.50
CA LEU A 190 19.69 -8.03 2.02
C LEU A 190 18.77 -8.95 2.84
N ILE A 191 18.43 -10.11 2.33
CA ILE A 191 17.58 -11.08 3.04
C ILE A 191 18.19 -11.41 4.41
N LYS A 192 19.49 -11.68 4.45
CA LYS A 192 20.24 -11.99 5.70
C LYS A 192 20.21 -10.80 6.67
N ASP A 193 20.41 -9.59 6.19
CA ASP A 193 20.35 -8.36 7.01
C ASP A 193 18.95 -8.20 7.63
N LEU A 194 17.90 -8.34 6.82
CA LEU A 194 16.53 -8.25 7.31
C LEU A 194 16.20 -9.36 8.33
N GLN A 195 16.69 -10.60 8.12
CA GLN A 195 16.53 -11.69 9.09
C GLN A 195 17.22 -11.36 10.43
N ASN A 196 18.38 -10.71 10.40
CA ASN A 196 19.06 -10.27 11.61
C ASN A 196 18.25 -9.16 12.32
N LYS A 197 17.71 -8.20 11.58
CA LYS A 197 16.81 -7.17 12.13
C LYS A 197 15.56 -7.77 12.78
N VAL A 198 14.96 -8.78 12.16
CA VAL A 198 13.83 -9.54 12.74
C VAL A 198 14.18 -10.18 14.08
N LYS A 199 15.40 -10.74 14.23
CA LYS A 199 15.85 -11.36 15.48
C LYS A 199 16.11 -10.33 16.59
N GLN A 200 16.45 -9.10 16.24
CA GLN A 200 16.73 -8.00 17.18
C GLN A 200 15.48 -7.18 17.53
N SER A 201 14.43 -7.32 16.74
CA SER A 201 13.13 -6.68 16.94
C SER A 201 12.28 -7.50 17.91
#